data_9541763b9cea2926baf6b9c53d47310d
#
_entry.id   9541763b9cea2926baf6b9c53d47310d
#
_cell.length_a   1.000
_cell.length_b   1.000
_cell.length_c   1.000
_cell.angle_alpha   90.00
_cell.angle_beta   90.00
_cell.angle_gamma   90.00
#
_symmetry.space_group_name_H-M   'P 1'
#
loop_
_entity.id
_entity.type
_entity.pdbx_description
1 polymer ?
#
loop_
_entity_poly.entity_id
_entity_poly.type
_entity_poly.pdbx_seq_one_letter_code
_entity_poly.pdbx_strand_id
1 'polypeptide(L)'
;PVIKHFVAPAYWPGLEVVPVMMIAELCFGVFFNLSVWYKVTDRTEWGMYMSLICFVLMLGLNLWLVPAIGIPNGYIGSAFAALISYFSVMVISYFVGRKYYPIPYQMGRLALYTLLAAVLYIAGAYLEQVFAMWLVYMTRIVMLIVYLGIVCTFEDVPKISPMLRRLTHRNVK
;
A
#
# COMPACT_ATOMS: atom_id res chain seq x y z
N PRO A 1 -15.34 13.15 -2.52
CA PRO A 1 -16.04 14.41 -2.18
C PRO A 1 -15.36 15.16 -1.04
N VAL A 2 -14.93 14.50 0.08
CA VAL A 2 -14.30 15.17 1.24
C VAL A 2 -13.00 15.87 0.85
N ILE A 3 -12.15 15.22 0.09
CA ILE A 3 -10.84 15.75 -0.33
C ILE A 3 -11.00 17.05 -1.13
N LYS A 4 -12.08 17.18 -1.92
CA LYS A 4 -12.37 18.41 -2.69
C LYS A 4 -12.62 19.65 -1.81
N HIS A 5 -12.97 19.47 -0.53
CA HIS A 5 -13.12 20.59 0.41
C HIS A 5 -11.77 21.09 0.97
N PHE A 6 -10.75 20.23 0.95
CA PHE A 6 -9.42 20.57 1.45
C PHE A 6 -8.43 20.97 0.36
N VAL A 7 -8.77 20.70 -0.91
CA VAL A 7 -7.89 20.94 -2.06
C VAL A 7 -8.47 22.06 -2.92
N ALA A 8 -7.63 23.04 -3.24
CA ALA A 8 -8.03 24.16 -4.11
C ALA A 8 -8.48 23.64 -5.49
N PRO A 9 -9.49 24.28 -6.13
CA PRO A 9 -10.07 23.83 -7.40
C PRO A 9 -9.05 23.59 -8.52
N ALA A 10 -7.95 24.33 -8.54
CA ALA A 10 -6.88 24.18 -9.51
C ALA A 10 -6.21 22.80 -9.49
N TYR A 11 -6.26 22.07 -8.35
CA TYR A 11 -5.64 20.75 -8.18
C TYR A 11 -6.63 19.58 -8.29
N TRP A 12 -7.89 19.83 -8.59
CA TRP A 12 -8.90 18.77 -8.73
C TRP A 12 -8.58 17.74 -9.81
N PRO A 13 -8.00 18.10 -10.98
CA PRO A 13 -7.58 17.11 -11.97
C PRO A 13 -6.56 16.10 -11.38
N GLY A 14 -5.67 16.56 -10.48
CA GLY A 14 -4.71 15.70 -9.81
C GLY A 14 -5.32 14.64 -8.89
N LEU A 15 -6.59 14.76 -8.49
CA LEU A 15 -7.28 13.75 -7.69
C LEU A 15 -7.54 12.45 -8.45
N GLU A 16 -7.51 12.48 -9.78
CA GLU A 16 -7.70 11.29 -10.62
C GLU A 16 -6.54 10.29 -10.48
N VAL A 17 -5.34 10.75 -10.16
CA VAL A 17 -4.18 9.87 -9.96
C VAL A 17 -4.06 9.30 -8.55
N VAL A 18 -4.84 9.80 -7.60
CA VAL A 18 -4.79 9.34 -6.20
C VAL A 18 -4.96 7.82 -6.07
N PRO A 19 -5.93 7.16 -6.74
CA PRO A 19 -6.06 5.70 -6.65
C PRO A 19 -4.82 4.97 -7.16
N VAL A 20 -4.21 5.44 -8.24
CA VAL A 20 -2.99 4.85 -8.82
C VAL A 20 -1.82 5.00 -7.85
N MET A 21 -1.67 6.18 -7.27
CA MET A 21 -0.63 6.45 -6.26
C MET A 21 -0.82 5.61 -5.00
N MET A 22 -2.05 5.42 -4.54
CA MET A 22 -2.33 4.54 -3.39
C MET A 22 -1.90 3.09 -3.65
N ILE A 23 -2.12 2.57 -4.86
CA ILE A 23 -1.65 1.23 -5.24
C ILE A 23 -0.11 1.21 -5.32
N ALA A 24 0.51 2.25 -5.84
CA ALA A 24 1.96 2.39 -5.89
C ALA A 24 2.58 2.36 -4.49
N GLU A 25 2.03 3.14 -3.55
CA GLU A 25 2.46 3.16 -2.15
C GLU A 25 2.23 1.82 -1.42
N LEU A 26 1.15 1.11 -1.76
CA LEU A 26 0.92 -0.24 -1.25
C LEU A 26 2.02 -1.21 -1.73
N CYS A 27 2.37 -1.17 -3.02
CA CYS A 27 3.49 -1.96 -3.56
C CYS A 27 4.81 -1.62 -2.87
N PHE A 28 5.06 -0.33 -2.62
CA PHE A 28 6.24 0.13 -1.89
C PHE A 28 6.25 -0.36 -0.44
N GLY A 29 5.11 -0.31 0.25
CA GLY A 29 4.96 -0.86 1.61
C GLY A 29 5.25 -2.36 1.67
N VAL A 30 4.75 -3.13 0.70
CA VAL A 30 5.06 -4.56 0.57
C VAL A 30 6.55 -4.78 0.31
N PHE A 31 7.17 -3.99 -0.58
CA PHE A 31 8.61 -4.02 -0.82
C PHE A 31 9.38 -3.76 0.47
N PHE A 32 8.97 -2.78 1.27
CA PHE A 32 9.63 -2.46 2.53
C PHE A 32 9.60 -3.63 3.52
N ASN A 33 8.47 -4.34 3.63
CA ASN A 33 8.37 -5.57 4.41
C ASN A 33 9.26 -6.70 3.85
N LEU A 34 9.26 -6.87 2.53
CA LEU A 34 10.13 -7.85 1.87
C LEU A 34 11.62 -7.54 2.09
N SER A 35 11.98 -6.27 2.29
CA SER A 35 13.36 -5.81 2.46
C SER A 35 14.06 -6.33 3.73
N VAL A 36 13.32 -6.92 4.66
CA VAL A 36 13.86 -7.45 5.91
C VAL A 36 14.88 -8.56 5.66
N TRP A 37 14.73 -9.36 4.58
CA TRP A 37 15.64 -10.48 4.32
C TRP A 37 17.11 -10.07 4.20
N TYR A 38 17.44 -8.99 3.51
CA TYR A 38 18.84 -8.57 3.35
C TYR A 38 19.42 -7.93 4.62
N LYS A 39 18.57 -7.41 5.50
CA LYS A 39 18.97 -6.92 6.83
C LYS A 39 19.28 -8.07 7.79
N VAL A 40 18.47 -9.14 7.75
CA VAL A 40 18.65 -10.33 8.60
C VAL A 40 19.80 -11.21 8.13
N THR A 41 20.08 -11.23 6.83
CA THR A 41 21.20 -12.01 6.25
C THR A 41 22.52 -11.23 6.19
N ASP A 42 22.57 -10.04 6.77
CA ASP A 42 23.73 -9.12 6.79
C ASP A 42 24.26 -8.76 5.39
N ARG A 43 23.34 -8.75 4.41
CA ARG A 43 23.62 -8.39 3.01
C ARG A 43 23.00 -7.06 2.64
N THR A 44 23.35 -6.03 3.40
CA THR A 44 22.78 -4.66 3.25
C THR A 44 23.09 -4.03 1.89
N GLU A 45 24.08 -4.52 1.16
CA GLU A 45 24.39 -4.10 -0.22
C GLU A 45 23.19 -4.23 -1.17
N TRP A 46 22.33 -5.23 -0.94
CA TRP A 46 21.12 -5.40 -1.74
C TRP A 46 20.12 -4.24 -1.58
N GLY A 47 20.11 -3.59 -0.42
CA GLY A 47 19.32 -2.39 -0.22
C GLY A 47 19.74 -1.25 -1.17
N MET A 48 21.04 -1.07 -1.36
CA MET A 48 21.59 -0.10 -2.30
C MET A 48 21.22 -0.45 -3.75
N TYR A 49 21.40 -1.73 -4.16
CA TYR A 49 21.05 -2.16 -5.51
C TYR A 49 19.55 -1.98 -5.80
N MET A 50 18.67 -2.35 -4.87
CA MET A 50 17.23 -2.18 -5.03
C MET A 50 16.84 -0.70 -5.17
N SER A 51 17.44 0.17 -4.35
CA SER A 51 17.21 1.61 -4.44
C SER A 51 17.70 2.19 -5.77
N LEU A 52 18.86 1.74 -6.25
CA LEU A 52 19.40 2.17 -7.53
C LEU A 52 18.53 1.73 -8.71
N ILE A 53 18.06 0.48 -8.70
CA ILE A 53 17.13 -0.04 -9.70
C ILE A 53 15.84 0.78 -9.70
N CYS A 54 15.26 1.03 -8.52
CA CYS A 54 14.06 1.85 -8.39
C CYS A 54 14.26 3.26 -8.96
N PHE A 55 15.38 3.90 -8.63
CA PHE A 55 15.73 5.23 -9.12
C PHE A 55 15.84 5.27 -10.64
N VAL A 56 16.60 4.34 -11.24
CA VAL A 56 16.79 4.28 -12.69
C VAL A 56 15.49 4.03 -13.43
N LEU A 57 14.67 3.09 -12.92
CA LEU A 57 13.34 2.81 -13.49
C LEU A 57 12.43 4.04 -13.40
N MET A 58 12.37 4.66 -12.24
CA MET A 58 11.51 5.81 -12.01
C MET A 58 11.94 7.00 -12.86
N LEU A 59 13.23 7.27 -12.96
CA LEU A 59 13.76 8.34 -13.80
C LEU A 59 13.49 8.07 -15.28
N GLY A 60 13.83 6.87 -15.77
CA GLY A 60 13.65 6.49 -17.17
C GLY A 60 12.18 6.51 -17.59
N LEU A 61 11.29 5.96 -16.77
CA LEU A 61 9.85 5.96 -17.04
C LEU A 61 9.26 7.37 -16.99
N ASN A 62 9.70 8.24 -16.07
CA ASN A 62 9.25 9.63 -16.06
C ASN A 62 9.68 10.38 -17.31
N LEU A 63 10.95 10.24 -17.73
CA LEU A 63 11.46 10.87 -18.93
C LEU A 63 10.73 10.40 -20.19
N TRP A 64 10.19 9.19 -20.19
CA TRP A 64 9.46 8.63 -21.33
C TRP A 64 7.95 8.90 -21.25
N LEU A 65 7.29 8.60 -20.13
CA LEU A 65 5.82 8.68 -20.00
C LEU A 65 5.31 10.12 -19.87
N VAL A 66 6.04 11.00 -19.21
CA VAL A 66 5.59 12.39 -19.02
C VAL A 66 5.48 13.12 -20.36
N PRO A 67 6.50 13.11 -21.25
CA PRO A 67 6.37 13.73 -22.58
C PRO A 67 5.44 12.93 -23.52
N ALA A 68 5.34 11.60 -23.38
CA ALA A 68 4.47 10.77 -24.21
C ALA A 68 2.97 11.05 -23.98
N ILE A 69 2.57 11.32 -22.73
CA ILE A 69 1.19 11.68 -22.38
C ILE A 69 0.91 13.17 -22.65
N GLY A 70 1.97 13.97 -22.67
CA GLY A 70 1.91 15.39 -22.98
C GLY A 70 1.45 16.28 -21.82
N ILE A 71 1.79 17.55 -21.94
CA ILE A 71 1.32 18.60 -21.04
C ILE A 71 -0.09 19.02 -21.51
N PRO A 72 -1.13 19.06 -20.63
CA PRO A 72 -1.08 19.20 -19.17
C PRO A 72 -1.18 17.91 -18.34
N ASN A 73 -1.31 16.73 -18.94
CA ASN A 73 -1.63 15.47 -18.25
C ASN A 73 -0.39 14.66 -17.82
N GLY A 74 0.80 15.25 -17.86
CA GLY A 74 2.07 14.60 -17.52
C GLY A 74 2.12 14.01 -16.10
N TYR A 75 1.32 14.54 -15.16
CA TYR A 75 1.19 14.01 -13.80
C TYR A 75 0.62 12.56 -13.77
N ILE A 76 -0.20 12.19 -14.77
CA ILE A 76 -0.70 10.82 -14.94
C ILE A 76 0.47 9.89 -15.29
N GLY A 77 1.34 10.35 -16.20
CA GLY A 77 2.56 9.60 -16.57
C GLY A 77 3.47 9.36 -15.38
N SER A 78 3.66 10.38 -14.54
CA SER A 78 4.47 10.26 -13.32
C SER A 78 3.88 9.28 -12.32
N ALA A 79 2.55 9.24 -12.16
CA ALA A 79 1.88 8.28 -11.28
C ALA A 79 2.06 6.83 -11.77
N PHE A 80 1.93 6.58 -13.07
CA PHE A 80 2.19 5.26 -13.64
C PHE A 80 3.67 4.88 -13.58
N ALA A 81 4.58 5.82 -13.76
CA ALA A 81 6.02 5.59 -13.59
C ALA A 81 6.34 5.13 -12.17
N ALA A 82 5.76 5.77 -11.15
CA ALA A 82 5.90 5.38 -9.75
C ALA A 82 5.34 3.97 -9.51
N LEU A 83 4.12 3.68 -10.00
CA LEU A 83 3.48 2.37 -9.85
C LEU A 83 4.33 1.26 -10.46
N ILE A 84 4.78 1.43 -11.71
CA ILE A 84 5.60 0.43 -12.40
C ILE A 84 6.94 0.22 -11.69
N SER A 85 7.59 1.30 -11.23
CA SER A 85 8.87 1.23 -10.54
C SER A 85 8.76 0.49 -9.20
N TYR A 86 7.79 0.85 -8.37
CA TYR A 86 7.58 0.21 -7.07
C TYR A 86 7.13 -1.24 -7.21
N PHE A 87 6.24 -1.53 -8.15
CA PHE A 87 5.84 -2.90 -8.46
C PHE A 87 7.03 -3.75 -8.93
N SER A 88 7.86 -3.22 -9.83
CA SER A 88 9.04 -3.93 -10.34
C SER A 88 10.02 -4.27 -9.22
N VAL A 89 10.33 -3.30 -8.34
CA VAL A 89 11.26 -3.53 -7.23
C VAL A 89 10.67 -4.48 -6.19
N MET A 90 9.37 -4.43 -5.94
CA MET A 90 8.67 -5.39 -5.09
C MET A 90 8.82 -6.82 -5.64
N VAL A 91 8.58 -7.02 -6.94
CA VAL A 91 8.70 -8.33 -7.59
C VAL A 91 10.14 -8.83 -7.57
N ILE A 92 11.11 -7.97 -7.91
CA ILE A 92 12.55 -8.33 -7.87
C ILE A 92 12.95 -8.72 -6.44
N SER A 93 12.57 -7.92 -5.43
CA SER A 93 12.88 -8.21 -4.03
C SER A 93 12.28 -9.52 -3.56
N TYR A 94 11.07 -9.88 -4.02
CA TYR A 94 10.44 -11.16 -3.71
C TYR A 94 11.24 -12.34 -4.27
N PHE A 95 11.60 -12.31 -5.56
CA PHE A 95 12.34 -13.41 -6.18
C PHE A 95 13.76 -13.56 -5.61
N VAL A 96 14.44 -12.44 -5.43
CA VAL A 96 15.80 -12.45 -4.86
C VAL A 96 15.75 -12.88 -3.39
N GLY A 97 14.83 -12.35 -2.61
CA GLY A 97 14.66 -12.69 -1.19
C GLY A 97 14.37 -14.18 -0.99
N ARG A 98 13.51 -14.78 -1.84
CA ARG A 98 13.20 -16.21 -1.78
C ARG A 98 14.42 -17.11 -1.99
N LYS A 99 15.42 -16.63 -2.75
CA LYS A 99 16.66 -17.38 -3.00
C LYS A 99 17.60 -17.39 -1.79
N TYR A 100 17.65 -16.28 -1.04
CA TYR A 100 18.59 -16.11 0.08
C TYR A 100 17.99 -16.42 1.45
N TYR A 101 16.71 -16.13 1.62
CA TYR A 101 16.00 -16.36 2.87
C TYR A 101 14.54 -16.78 2.57
N PRO A 102 14.28 -18.09 2.47
CA PRO A 102 12.93 -18.59 2.16
C PRO A 102 11.99 -18.37 3.35
N ILE A 103 11.40 -17.18 3.42
CA ILE A 103 10.32 -16.89 4.38
C ILE A 103 9.06 -17.56 3.84
N PRO A 104 8.35 -18.39 4.63
CA PRO A 104 7.08 -18.97 4.24
C PRO A 104 5.98 -17.88 4.29
N TYR A 105 6.00 -16.96 3.33
CA TYR A 105 4.91 -15.98 3.20
C TYR A 105 3.61 -16.70 2.89
N GLN A 106 2.60 -16.46 3.68
CA GLN A 106 1.25 -16.98 3.42
C GLN A 106 0.58 -16.14 2.32
N MET A 107 1.08 -16.28 1.09
CA MET A 107 0.62 -15.51 -0.06
C MET A 107 -0.89 -15.64 -0.29
N GLY A 108 -1.48 -16.80 0.05
CA GLY A 108 -2.91 -17.01 -0.04
C GLY A 108 -3.71 -16.09 0.88
N ARG A 109 -3.25 -15.86 2.11
CA ARG A 109 -3.91 -14.93 3.04
C ARG A 109 -3.78 -13.49 2.59
N LEU A 110 -2.59 -13.09 2.13
CA LEU A 110 -2.37 -11.75 1.60
C LEU A 110 -3.28 -11.46 0.39
N ALA A 111 -3.36 -12.41 -0.54
CA ALA A 111 -4.27 -12.31 -1.69
C ALA A 111 -5.74 -12.22 -1.24
N LEU A 112 -6.14 -13.01 -0.24
CA LEU A 112 -7.51 -12.99 0.29
C LEU A 112 -7.86 -11.62 0.91
N TYR A 113 -6.97 -11.03 1.71
CA TYR A 113 -7.18 -9.71 2.30
C TYR A 113 -7.24 -8.61 1.24
N THR A 114 -6.36 -8.69 0.23
CA THR A 114 -6.37 -7.72 -0.88
C THR A 114 -7.66 -7.83 -1.69
N LEU A 115 -8.12 -9.06 -1.96
CA LEU A 115 -9.38 -9.30 -2.68
C LEU A 115 -10.58 -8.83 -1.86
N LEU A 116 -10.60 -9.09 -0.55
CA LEU A 116 -11.64 -8.61 0.35
C LEU A 116 -11.71 -7.07 0.37
N ALA A 117 -10.55 -6.40 0.45
CA ALA A 117 -10.48 -4.94 0.39
C ALA A 117 -11.01 -4.40 -0.95
N ALA A 118 -10.66 -5.04 -2.07
CA ALA A 118 -11.14 -4.66 -3.39
C ALA A 118 -12.67 -4.83 -3.52
N VAL A 119 -13.22 -5.94 -3.03
CA VAL A 119 -14.67 -6.19 -3.03
C VAL A 119 -15.42 -5.15 -2.19
N LEU A 120 -14.92 -4.84 -0.99
CA LEU A 120 -15.51 -3.82 -0.13
C LEU A 120 -15.43 -2.42 -0.77
N TYR A 121 -14.34 -2.10 -1.45
CA TYR A 121 -14.19 -0.84 -2.18
C TYR A 121 -15.20 -0.72 -3.32
N ILE A 122 -15.36 -1.78 -4.12
CA ILE A 122 -16.33 -1.82 -5.24
C ILE A 122 -17.75 -1.72 -4.69
N ALA A 123 -18.09 -2.46 -3.64
CA ALA A 123 -19.39 -2.39 -2.98
C ALA A 123 -19.68 -0.97 -2.47
N GLY A 124 -18.69 -0.31 -1.86
CA GLY A 124 -18.81 1.08 -1.41
C GLY A 124 -19.04 2.06 -2.57
N ALA A 125 -18.40 1.83 -3.72
CA ALA A 125 -18.58 2.67 -4.91
C ALA A 125 -19.99 2.55 -5.52
N TYR A 126 -20.57 1.35 -5.50
CA TYR A 126 -21.98 1.17 -5.91
C TYR A 126 -22.97 1.84 -4.97
N LEU A 127 -22.72 1.78 -3.65
CA LEU A 127 -23.59 2.43 -2.66
C LEU A 127 -23.61 3.95 -2.77
N GLU A 128 -22.54 4.56 -3.27
CA GLU A 128 -22.48 6.02 -3.52
C GLU A 128 -23.51 6.50 -4.56
N GLN A 129 -23.91 5.64 -5.48
CA GLN A 129 -24.88 5.98 -6.52
C GLN A 129 -26.33 5.97 -6.02
N VAL A 130 -26.58 5.31 -4.88
CA VAL A 130 -27.94 5.03 -4.38
C VAL A 130 -28.29 5.85 -3.15
N PHE A 131 -27.31 6.22 -2.30
CA PHE A 131 -27.57 6.82 -1.00
C PHE A 131 -27.05 8.26 -0.87
N ALA A 132 -27.70 9.04 0.04
CA ALA A 132 -27.30 10.39 0.40
C ALA A 132 -25.87 10.42 0.99
N MET A 133 -25.13 11.51 0.75
CA MET A 133 -23.71 11.65 1.10
C MET A 133 -23.36 11.26 2.54
N TRP A 134 -24.18 11.61 3.53
CA TRP A 134 -23.94 11.26 4.94
C TRP A 134 -24.00 9.77 5.21
N LEU A 135 -24.95 9.05 4.57
CA LEU A 135 -25.06 7.60 4.72
C LEU A 135 -23.86 6.87 4.13
N VAL A 136 -23.34 7.38 3.01
CA VAL A 136 -22.15 6.83 2.34
C VAL A 136 -20.92 6.91 3.25
N TYR A 137 -20.72 8.02 3.96
CA TYR A 137 -19.58 8.12 4.90
C TYR A 137 -19.71 7.14 6.07
N MET A 138 -20.88 7.02 6.65
CA MET A 138 -21.13 6.07 7.73
C MET A 138 -20.91 4.64 7.28
N THR A 139 -21.41 4.29 6.10
CA THR A 139 -21.22 2.93 5.51
C THR A 139 -19.74 2.62 5.26
N ARG A 140 -18.96 3.57 4.76
CA ARG A 140 -17.51 3.39 4.54
C ARG A 140 -16.74 3.19 5.84
N ILE A 141 -17.10 3.94 6.89
CA ILE A 141 -16.49 3.75 8.22
C ILE A 141 -16.83 2.37 8.77
N VAL A 142 -18.08 1.94 8.65
CA VAL A 142 -18.52 0.61 9.09
C VAL A 142 -17.78 -0.48 8.30
N MET A 143 -17.67 -0.36 6.97
CA MET A 143 -16.91 -1.29 6.14
C MET A 143 -15.44 -1.39 6.54
N LEU A 144 -14.81 -0.26 6.87
CA LEU A 144 -13.43 -0.24 7.36
C LEU A 144 -13.31 -0.97 8.70
N ILE A 145 -14.23 -0.75 9.63
CA ILE A 145 -14.25 -1.43 10.94
C ILE A 145 -14.46 -2.93 10.75
N VAL A 146 -15.37 -3.33 9.89
CA VAL A 146 -15.62 -4.74 9.55
C VAL A 146 -14.37 -5.38 8.94
N TYR A 147 -13.72 -4.70 7.99
CA TYR A 147 -12.47 -5.18 7.40
C TYR A 147 -11.38 -5.40 8.46
N LEU A 148 -11.14 -4.40 9.31
CA LEU A 148 -10.17 -4.50 10.40
C LEU A 148 -10.54 -5.61 11.38
N GLY A 149 -11.82 -5.76 11.72
CA GLY A 149 -12.32 -6.84 12.57
C GLY A 149 -12.03 -8.22 11.98
N ILE A 150 -12.30 -8.40 10.68
CA ILE A 150 -12.01 -9.66 9.97
C ILE A 150 -10.51 -9.95 9.99
N VAL A 151 -9.66 -8.96 9.65
CA VAL A 151 -8.20 -9.14 9.67
C VAL A 151 -7.71 -9.50 11.07
N CYS A 152 -8.19 -8.82 12.11
CA CYS A 152 -7.80 -9.08 13.50
C CYS A 152 -8.27 -10.45 14.03
N THR A 153 -9.37 -11.00 13.51
CA THR A 153 -9.86 -12.32 13.92
C THR A 153 -9.17 -13.47 13.19
N PHE A 154 -8.76 -13.25 11.94
CA PHE A 154 -8.06 -14.28 11.16
C PHE A 154 -6.55 -14.29 11.38
N GLU A 155 -5.97 -13.14 11.71
CA GLU A 155 -4.62 -13.12 12.24
C GLU A 155 -4.73 -13.24 13.77
N ASP A 156 -4.13 -14.30 14.35
CA ASP A 156 -3.85 -14.35 15.78
C ASP A 156 -2.90 -13.16 16.10
N VAL A 157 -3.50 -11.98 16.23
CA VAL A 157 -2.78 -10.82 16.77
C VAL A 157 -2.22 -11.30 18.11
N PRO A 158 -0.89 -11.39 18.28
CA PRO A 158 -0.30 -11.92 19.50
C PRO A 158 -0.94 -11.16 20.65
N LYS A 159 -1.66 -11.90 21.49
CA LYS A 159 -2.47 -11.35 22.60
C LYS A 159 -1.63 -10.31 23.30
N ILE A 160 -1.94 -9.05 23.14
CA ILE A 160 -1.31 -7.91 23.81
C ILE A 160 -1.34 -8.08 25.34
N SER A 161 -2.21 -8.99 25.81
CA SER A 161 -2.36 -9.36 27.20
C SER A 161 -1.08 -9.76 27.96
N PRO A 162 -0.10 -10.51 27.40
CA PRO A 162 1.11 -10.82 28.17
C PRO A 162 2.06 -9.62 28.27
N MET A 163 2.02 -8.69 27.29
CA MET A 163 2.87 -7.51 27.33
C MET A 163 2.34 -6.44 28.31
N LEU A 164 1.03 -6.26 28.34
CA LEU A 164 0.36 -5.39 29.32
C LEU A 164 0.51 -5.94 30.75
N ARG A 165 0.42 -7.25 30.97
CA ARG A 165 0.68 -7.85 32.30
C ARG A 165 2.10 -7.62 32.78
N ARG A 166 3.09 -7.65 31.89
CA ARG A 166 4.49 -7.35 32.28
C ARG A 166 4.72 -5.88 32.64
N LEU A 167 3.99 -4.96 32.02
CA LEU A 167 4.07 -3.53 32.35
C LEU A 167 3.37 -3.21 33.67
N THR A 168 2.25 -3.87 33.97
CA THR A 168 1.50 -3.65 35.22
C THR A 168 2.27 -4.22 36.44
N HIS A 169 3.00 -5.34 36.27
CA HIS A 169 3.81 -5.91 37.36
C HIS A 169 5.14 -5.17 37.61
N ARG A 170 5.56 -4.29 36.68
CA ARG A 170 6.81 -3.51 36.84
C ARG A 170 6.62 -2.21 37.64
N ASN A 171 5.37 -1.76 37.81
CA ASN A 171 5.04 -0.55 38.53
C ASN A 171 4.63 -0.81 40.00
N VAL A 172 4.81 -2.02 40.53
CA VAL A 172 4.47 -2.41 41.91
C VAL A 172 5.71 -2.93 42.68
N LYS A 173 6.88 -2.38 42.34
CA LYS A 173 8.08 -2.55 43.20
C LYS A 173 8.75 -1.22 43.40
#